data_cabfd34cb67de774fd38a35408b23dfc
#
_entry.id   cabfd34cb67de774fd38a35408b23dfc
#
_cell.length_a   1.000
_cell.length_b   1.000
_cell.length_c   1.000
_cell.angle_alpha   90.00
_cell.angle_beta   90.00
_cell.angle_gamma   90.00
#
_symmetry.space_group_name_H-M   'P 1'
#
loop_
_entity.id
_entity.type
_entity.pdbx_description
1 polymer ?
#
loop_
_entity_poly.entity_id
_entity_poly.type
_entity_poly.pdbx_seq_one_letter_code
_entity_poly.pdbx_strand_id
1 'polypeptide(L)'
;MKTVVTERVLHDGVTRISIRFPFDPELIKITRGLSDALWSKQMGCWHIPDKSDIIGLLLSAFKGKAYVDYSAIRVNPRDKNEPKRDSDRSERDKIARVSQTDSLASLSDKGKADVEKYSKWMEANRFPESTIQTYTSMMVKFLRFVSPKEAEDCTSDDLTRMIEEVILPRRLSHSFQNQMISSVKKFYSSVYRKVIDPGSLTRPRPIHRLPNVLSKDEVKLIINALTNEKHRVMLSLIYACGLRRSELLQLVPSDVERSRNLLRI
;
A
#
# COMPACT_ATOMS: atom_id res chain seq x y z
N MET A 1 17.73 6.70 24.34
CA MET A 1 17.26 5.38 24.77
C MET A 1 18.19 4.35 24.12
N LYS A 2 18.68 3.36 24.89
CA LYS A 2 19.59 2.33 24.35
C LYS A 2 18.79 1.44 23.40
N THR A 3 19.40 1.00 22.27
CA THR A 3 18.72 0.15 21.29
C THR A 3 19.43 -1.19 21.17
N VAL A 4 18.66 -2.26 21.17
CA VAL A 4 19.12 -3.63 20.91
C VAL A 4 18.53 -4.05 19.56
N VAL A 5 19.37 -4.34 18.58
CA VAL A 5 18.98 -4.79 17.24
C VAL A 5 19.05 -6.31 17.17
N THR A 6 18.01 -6.93 16.62
CA THR A 6 17.92 -8.39 16.51
C THR A 6 17.62 -8.82 15.09
N GLU A 7 18.34 -9.85 14.60
CA GLU A 7 18.23 -10.36 13.23
C GLU A 7 18.33 -11.89 13.22
N ARG A 8 17.69 -12.53 12.24
CA ARG A 8 17.92 -13.96 11.98
C ARG A 8 19.24 -14.15 11.28
N VAL A 9 20.08 -15.00 11.84
CA VAL A 9 21.40 -15.35 11.29
C VAL A 9 21.57 -16.86 11.23
N LEU A 10 22.29 -17.33 10.24
CA LEU A 10 22.71 -18.72 10.15
C LEU A 10 24.06 -18.88 10.83
N HIS A 11 24.15 -19.69 11.89
CA HIS A 11 25.39 -19.98 12.60
C HIS A 11 25.52 -21.50 12.76
N ASP A 12 26.60 -22.07 12.25
CA ASP A 12 26.86 -23.52 12.25
C ASP A 12 25.70 -24.35 11.66
N GLY A 13 25.10 -23.84 10.56
CA GLY A 13 23.98 -24.50 9.89
C GLY A 13 22.61 -24.41 10.61
N VAL A 14 22.56 -23.72 11.76
CA VAL A 14 21.34 -23.54 12.53
C VAL A 14 20.88 -22.08 12.52
N THR A 15 19.59 -21.87 12.33
CA THR A 15 18.99 -20.52 12.41
C THR A 15 18.99 -20.05 13.86
N ARG A 16 19.58 -18.89 14.11
CA ARG A 16 19.66 -18.24 15.43
C ARG A 16 19.25 -16.78 15.33
N ILE A 17 18.95 -16.17 16.47
CA ILE A 17 18.68 -14.72 16.55
C ILE A 17 19.93 -14.04 17.11
N SER A 18 20.52 -13.12 16.33
CA SER A 18 21.60 -12.24 16.78
C SER A 18 21.03 -11.13 17.66
N ILE A 19 21.79 -10.71 18.67
CA ILE A 19 21.46 -9.63 19.59
C ILE A 19 22.63 -8.67 19.57
N ARG A 20 22.44 -7.50 18.97
CA ARG A 20 23.49 -6.48 18.77
C ARG A 20 23.14 -5.20 19.52
N PHE A 21 24.09 -4.65 20.23
CA PHE A 21 23.98 -3.35 20.89
C PHE A 21 25.38 -2.76 21.11
N PRO A 22 25.53 -1.44 21.23
CA PRO A 22 26.77 -0.79 21.64
C PRO A 22 27.25 -1.32 22.99
N PHE A 23 28.58 -1.34 23.23
CA PHE A 23 29.13 -1.85 24.49
C PHE A 23 28.44 -1.19 25.70
N ASP A 24 27.74 -2.01 26.49
CA ASP A 24 27.03 -1.58 27.68
C ASP A 24 27.01 -2.71 28.73
N PRO A 25 27.61 -2.49 29.91
CA PRO A 25 27.74 -3.51 30.96
C PRO A 25 26.38 -4.04 31.46
N GLU A 26 25.36 -3.18 31.51
CA GLU A 26 24.01 -3.54 31.94
C GLU A 26 23.32 -4.46 30.92
N LEU A 27 23.38 -4.11 29.62
CA LEU A 27 22.81 -4.91 28.57
C LEU A 27 23.54 -6.25 28.42
N ILE A 28 24.85 -6.27 28.60
CA ILE A 28 25.65 -7.51 28.62
C ILE A 28 25.19 -8.42 29.77
N LYS A 29 24.99 -7.87 30.95
CA LYS A 29 24.51 -8.64 32.12
C LYS A 29 23.12 -9.24 31.87
N ILE A 30 22.21 -8.46 31.29
CA ILE A 30 20.85 -8.92 30.93
C ILE A 30 20.94 -10.05 29.89
N THR A 31 21.71 -9.83 28.82
CA THR A 31 21.85 -10.82 27.72
C THR A 31 22.49 -12.12 28.22
N ARG A 32 23.51 -12.02 29.10
CA ARG A 32 24.14 -13.20 29.71
C ARG A 32 23.19 -13.97 30.63
N GLY A 33 22.20 -13.30 31.19
CA GLY A 33 21.15 -13.92 32.01
C GLY A 33 20.06 -14.65 31.23
N LEU A 34 20.01 -14.48 29.90
CA LEU A 34 19.08 -15.22 29.06
C LEU A 34 19.55 -16.68 28.93
N SER A 35 18.62 -17.62 29.11
CA SER A 35 18.89 -19.03 28.86
C SER A 35 19.28 -19.24 27.40
N ASP A 36 20.35 -19.99 27.16
CA ASP A 36 20.85 -20.32 25.81
C ASP A 36 21.49 -19.15 25.01
N ALA A 37 21.72 -17.96 25.62
CA ALA A 37 22.46 -16.88 24.98
C ALA A 37 23.96 -17.15 24.99
N LEU A 38 24.58 -17.15 23.81
CA LEU A 38 26.00 -17.40 23.62
C LEU A 38 26.65 -16.20 22.88
N TRP A 39 27.93 -15.97 23.19
CA TRP A 39 28.73 -14.96 22.46
C TRP A 39 29.50 -15.63 21.32
N SER A 40 29.33 -15.15 20.12
CA SER A 40 30.14 -15.60 18.96
C SER A 40 31.25 -14.60 18.67
N LYS A 41 32.51 -15.03 18.80
CA LYS A 41 33.68 -14.24 18.41
C LYS A 41 33.71 -13.98 16.90
N GLN A 42 33.21 -14.94 16.10
CA GLN A 42 33.18 -14.86 14.64
C GLN A 42 32.21 -13.79 14.14
N MET A 43 31.03 -13.71 14.77
CA MET A 43 30.00 -12.74 14.41
C MET A 43 30.09 -11.40 15.18
N GLY A 44 30.91 -11.35 16.22
CA GLY A 44 31.04 -10.18 17.10
C GLY A 44 29.74 -9.78 17.81
N CYS A 45 28.86 -10.75 18.08
CA CYS A 45 27.57 -10.48 18.71
C CYS A 45 27.08 -11.65 19.58
N TRP A 46 26.11 -11.36 20.44
CA TRP A 46 25.36 -12.39 21.14
C TRP A 46 24.36 -13.05 20.19
N HIS A 47 24.05 -14.31 20.42
CA HIS A 47 23.02 -15.03 19.70
C HIS A 47 22.30 -16.03 20.59
N ILE A 48 21.05 -16.32 20.24
CA ILE A 48 20.14 -17.22 20.98
C ILE A 48 19.41 -18.11 19.98
N PRO A 49 19.00 -19.35 20.31
CA PRO A 49 18.20 -20.18 19.43
C PRO A 49 16.88 -19.53 19.03
N ASP A 50 16.47 -19.69 17.75
CA ASP A 50 15.15 -19.21 17.27
C ASP A 50 14.03 -20.11 17.81
N LYS A 51 13.41 -19.70 18.90
CA LYS A 51 12.28 -20.40 19.54
C LYS A 51 10.98 -19.63 19.26
N SER A 52 9.83 -20.33 19.35
CA SER A 52 8.50 -19.78 19.01
C SER A 52 8.12 -18.50 19.80
N ASP A 53 8.64 -18.27 21.00
CA ASP A 53 8.34 -17.09 21.84
C ASP A 53 9.57 -16.21 22.11
N ILE A 54 10.54 -16.22 21.21
CA ILE A 54 11.79 -15.48 21.39
C ILE A 54 11.57 -13.96 21.50
N ILE A 55 10.58 -13.42 20.77
CA ILE A 55 10.26 -11.97 20.82
C ILE A 55 9.75 -11.59 22.21
N GLY A 56 8.82 -12.36 22.76
CA GLY A 56 8.29 -12.14 24.12
C GLY A 56 9.37 -12.20 25.17
N LEU A 57 10.28 -13.16 25.07
CA LEU A 57 11.42 -13.30 25.97
C LEU A 57 12.36 -12.10 25.91
N LEU A 58 12.72 -11.63 24.70
CA LEU A 58 13.58 -10.46 24.53
C LEU A 58 12.93 -9.18 25.03
N LEU A 59 11.65 -8.95 24.71
CA LEU A 59 10.91 -7.78 25.18
C LEU A 59 10.79 -7.74 26.70
N SER A 60 10.55 -8.87 27.36
CA SER A 60 10.47 -8.95 28.81
C SER A 60 11.83 -8.73 29.47
N ALA A 61 12.91 -9.28 28.92
CA ALA A 61 14.26 -9.16 29.47
C ALA A 61 14.80 -7.72 29.41
N PHE A 62 14.55 -7.00 28.33
CA PHE A 62 15.03 -5.62 28.13
C PHE A 62 14.01 -4.55 28.53
N LYS A 63 12.86 -4.94 29.10
CA LYS A 63 11.79 -4.01 29.53
C LYS A 63 12.33 -2.92 30.46
N GLY A 64 12.12 -1.65 30.07
CA GLY A 64 12.56 -0.48 30.85
C GLY A 64 14.07 -0.18 30.79
N LYS A 65 14.88 -0.98 30.08
CA LYS A 65 16.34 -0.82 29.96
C LYS A 65 16.79 -0.44 28.56
N ALA A 66 16.21 -1.06 27.53
CA ALA A 66 16.51 -0.78 26.14
C ALA A 66 15.28 -1.01 25.24
N TYR A 67 15.26 -0.33 24.12
CA TYR A 67 14.34 -0.64 23.03
C TYR A 67 14.88 -1.83 22.24
N VAL A 68 14.05 -2.86 22.03
CA VAL A 68 14.40 -4.01 21.22
C VAL A 68 13.82 -3.84 19.84
N ASP A 69 14.68 -3.66 18.85
CA ASP A 69 14.29 -3.70 17.43
C ASP A 69 14.28 -5.15 16.96
N TYR A 70 13.07 -5.70 16.84
CA TYR A 70 12.82 -7.05 16.37
C TYR A 70 12.18 -7.09 14.98
N SER A 71 12.23 -5.99 14.24
CA SER A 71 11.62 -5.86 12.91
C SER A 71 12.12 -6.94 11.92
N ALA A 72 13.40 -7.28 12.00
CA ALA A 72 14.03 -8.29 11.14
C ALA A 72 13.67 -9.75 11.53
N ILE A 73 13.19 -10.00 12.74
CA ILE A 73 12.78 -11.36 13.17
C ILE A 73 11.27 -11.55 13.19
N ARG A 74 10.48 -10.50 13.06
CA ARG A 74 9.02 -10.58 12.97
C ARG A 74 8.61 -11.19 11.64
N VAL A 75 8.68 -12.53 11.53
CA VAL A 75 8.05 -13.26 10.42
C VAL A 75 6.56 -13.34 10.74
N ASN A 76 5.73 -12.65 9.99
CA ASN A 76 4.31 -12.94 9.97
C ASN A 76 4.13 -14.41 9.53
N PRO A 77 3.43 -15.26 10.26
CA PRO A 77 3.18 -16.66 9.85
C PRO A 77 2.50 -16.76 8.48
N ARG A 78 2.01 -15.65 7.94
CA ARG A 78 1.39 -15.53 6.60
C ARG A 78 2.38 -15.28 5.46
N ASP A 79 3.65 -14.96 5.76
CA ASP A 79 4.65 -14.62 4.74
C ASP A 79 5.32 -15.83 4.08
N LYS A 80 4.99 -17.06 4.50
CA LYS A 80 5.56 -18.28 3.88
C LYS A 80 5.02 -18.58 2.47
N ASN A 81 3.97 -17.86 2.01
CA ASN A 81 3.37 -18.06 0.68
C ASN A 81 3.01 -16.76 -0.06
N GLU A 82 3.48 -15.58 0.37
CA GLU A 82 3.31 -14.35 -0.39
C GLU A 82 4.66 -13.86 -0.92
N PRO A 83 4.76 -13.51 -2.22
CA PRO A 83 5.93 -12.82 -2.75
C PRO A 83 6.07 -11.47 -2.05
N LYS A 84 7.30 -11.12 -1.71
CA LYS A 84 7.72 -9.93 -0.94
C LYS A 84 6.96 -8.67 -1.37
N ARG A 85 6.48 -7.87 -0.40
CA ARG A 85 5.79 -6.57 -0.61
C ARG A 85 6.58 -5.49 -1.36
N ASP A 86 7.84 -5.74 -1.71
CA ASP A 86 8.59 -4.91 -2.67
C ASP A 86 7.97 -4.93 -4.06
N SER A 87 7.16 -5.97 -4.41
CA SER A 87 6.39 -6.02 -5.64
C SER A 87 5.25 -4.99 -5.68
N ASP A 88 4.58 -4.74 -4.55
CA ASP A 88 3.43 -3.82 -4.50
C ASP A 88 3.86 -2.35 -4.64
N ARG A 89 5.05 -2.00 -4.11
CA ARG A 89 5.64 -0.67 -4.29
C ARG A 89 6.21 -0.51 -5.70
N SER A 90 6.86 -1.56 -6.23
CA SER A 90 7.35 -1.59 -7.61
C SER A 90 6.20 -1.67 -8.63
N GLU A 91 5.06 -2.29 -8.28
CA GLU A 91 3.87 -2.30 -9.15
C GLU A 91 3.13 -0.97 -9.13
N ARG A 92 3.02 -0.29 -7.98
CA ARG A 92 2.55 1.10 -7.92
C ARG A 92 3.46 2.05 -8.67
N ASP A 93 4.78 1.87 -8.58
CA ASP A 93 5.76 2.63 -9.34
C ASP A 93 5.75 2.24 -10.83
N LYS A 94 5.46 0.98 -11.19
CA LYS A 94 5.25 0.54 -12.58
C LYS A 94 3.92 1.06 -13.13
N ILE A 95 2.85 1.07 -12.33
CA ILE A 95 1.56 1.66 -12.70
C ILE A 95 1.72 3.19 -12.84
N ALA A 96 2.46 3.84 -11.96
CA ALA A 96 2.78 5.26 -12.07
C ALA A 96 3.68 5.55 -13.28
N ARG A 97 4.63 4.67 -13.62
CA ARG A 97 5.45 4.80 -14.84
C ARG A 97 4.67 4.51 -16.12
N VAL A 98 3.71 3.60 -16.09
CA VAL A 98 2.76 3.38 -17.19
C VAL A 98 1.85 4.61 -17.38
N SER A 99 1.53 5.34 -16.31
CA SER A 99 0.74 6.59 -16.41
C SER A 99 1.50 7.76 -17.04
N GLN A 100 2.83 7.78 -17.00
CA GLN A 100 3.65 8.84 -17.63
C GLN A 100 3.82 8.67 -19.15
N THR A 101 3.58 7.47 -19.70
CA THR A 101 3.63 7.19 -21.14
C THR A 101 2.25 7.20 -21.81
N ASP A 102 1.19 7.35 -21.03
CA ASP A 102 -0.20 7.36 -21.52
C ASP A 102 -0.62 8.75 -22.05
N SER A 103 0.20 9.33 -22.94
CA SER A 103 -0.21 10.55 -23.62
C SER A 103 -1.31 10.26 -24.65
N LEU A 104 -2.35 11.09 -24.68
CA LEU A 104 -3.38 11.12 -25.73
C LEU A 104 -2.78 11.17 -27.14
N ALA A 105 -1.52 11.60 -27.27
CA ALA A 105 -0.79 11.70 -28.53
C ALA A 105 -0.70 10.38 -29.35
N SER A 106 -0.82 9.23 -28.68
CA SER A 106 -0.71 7.91 -29.34
C SER A 106 -2.03 7.32 -29.85
N LEU A 107 -3.14 8.03 -29.66
CA LEU A 107 -4.44 7.62 -30.19
C LEU A 107 -4.70 8.24 -31.56
N SER A 108 -5.59 7.60 -32.36
CA SER A 108 -6.16 8.22 -33.54
C SER A 108 -6.89 9.52 -33.18
N ASP A 109 -7.04 10.43 -34.14
CA ASP A 109 -7.74 11.70 -33.86
C ASP A 109 -9.20 11.45 -33.47
N LYS A 110 -9.85 10.42 -34.01
CA LYS A 110 -11.18 9.96 -33.59
C LYS A 110 -11.16 9.46 -32.14
N GLY A 111 -10.18 8.65 -31.76
CA GLY A 111 -10.02 8.17 -30.40
C GLY A 111 -9.81 9.29 -29.37
N LYS A 112 -9.04 10.34 -29.74
CA LYS A 112 -8.88 11.53 -28.89
C LYS A 112 -10.20 12.27 -28.69
N ALA A 113 -10.94 12.50 -29.80
CA ALA A 113 -12.24 13.16 -29.77
C ALA A 113 -13.26 12.38 -28.92
N ASP A 114 -13.24 11.06 -28.98
CA ASP A 114 -14.12 10.21 -28.20
C ASP A 114 -13.80 10.27 -26.69
N VAL A 115 -12.52 10.26 -26.32
CA VAL A 115 -12.10 10.42 -24.91
C VAL A 115 -12.48 11.80 -24.39
N GLU A 116 -12.32 12.85 -25.20
CA GLU A 116 -12.73 14.20 -24.82
C GLU A 116 -14.26 14.31 -24.64
N LYS A 117 -15.04 13.71 -25.55
CA LYS A 117 -16.49 13.63 -25.43
C LYS A 117 -16.93 12.89 -24.16
N TYR A 118 -16.20 11.84 -23.79
CA TYR A 118 -16.43 11.10 -22.56
C TYR A 118 -16.14 11.95 -21.33
N SER A 119 -15.00 12.67 -21.30
CA SER A 119 -14.65 13.60 -20.22
C SER A 119 -15.74 14.64 -20.02
N LYS A 120 -16.14 15.33 -21.08
CA LYS A 120 -17.21 16.33 -21.04
C LYS A 120 -18.54 15.77 -20.54
N TRP A 121 -18.88 14.53 -20.94
CA TRP A 121 -20.09 13.89 -20.45
C TRP A 121 -20.00 13.61 -18.95
N MET A 122 -18.84 13.17 -18.44
CA MET A 122 -18.63 12.94 -17.00
C MET A 122 -18.70 14.26 -16.21
N GLU A 123 -18.09 15.32 -16.72
CA GLU A 123 -18.15 16.66 -16.12
C GLU A 123 -19.59 17.16 -16.01
N ALA A 124 -20.36 17.05 -17.11
CA ALA A 124 -21.78 17.41 -17.13
C ALA A 124 -22.62 16.60 -16.13
N ASN A 125 -22.23 15.37 -15.83
CA ASN A 125 -22.85 14.51 -14.82
C ASN A 125 -22.23 14.68 -13.42
N ARG A 126 -21.40 15.71 -13.19
CA ARG A 126 -20.79 16.06 -11.91
C ARG A 126 -19.97 14.95 -11.25
N PHE A 127 -19.25 14.17 -12.06
CA PHE A 127 -18.29 13.21 -11.52
C PHE A 127 -17.12 13.95 -10.86
N PRO A 128 -16.57 13.43 -9.74
CA PRO A 128 -15.35 14.00 -9.14
C PRO A 128 -14.19 13.97 -10.14
N GLU A 129 -13.36 15.01 -10.13
CA GLU A 129 -12.19 15.15 -11.01
C GLU A 129 -11.27 13.92 -11.00
N SER A 130 -11.00 13.36 -9.81
CA SER A 130 -10.21 12.14 -9.68
C SER A 130 -10.82 10.92 -10.37
N THR A 131 -12.17 10.86 -10.44
CA THR A 131 -12.89 9.79 -11.15
C THR A 131 -12.78 10.00 -12.65
N ILE A 132 -12.93 11.24 -13.13
CA ILE A 132 -12.79 11.61 -14.54
C ILE A 132 -11.39 11.22 -15.03
N GLN A 133 -10.33 11.64 -14.33
CA GLN A 133 -8.95 11.31 -14.66
C GLN A 133 -8.70 9.79 -14.69
N THR A 134 -9.23 9.08 -13.70
CA THR A 134 -9.07 7.61 -13.65
C THR A 134 -9.75 6.93 -14.82
N TYR A 135 -11.00 7.29 -15.11
CA TYR A 135 -11.80 6.65 -16.14
C TYR A 135 -11.32 6.99 -17.56
N THR A 136 -10.93 8.24 -17.79
CA THR A 136 -10.34 8.62 -19.08
C THR A 136 -8.99 7.93 -19.31
N SER A 137 -8.12 7.83 -18.27
CA SER A 137 -6.87 7.09 -18.35
C SER A 137 -7.10 5.59 -18.66
N MET A 138 -8.10 4.96 -18.05
CA MET A 138 -8.46 3.57 -18.36
C MET A 138 -8.94 3.42 -19.79
N MET A 139 -9.72 4.40 -20.28
CA MET A 139 -10.21 4.37 -21.66
C MET A 139 -9.09 4.54 -22.69
N VAL A 140 -8.13 5.44 -22.43
CA VAL A 140 -6.93 5.59 -23.27
C VAL A 140 -6.16 4.26 -23.36
N LYS A 141 -5.96 3.56 -22.24
CA LYS A 141 -5.30 2.24 -22.21
C LYS A 141 -6.06 1.20 -23.05
N PHE A 142 -7.37 1.19 -22.94
CA PHE A 142 -8.19 0.27 -23.72
C PHE A 142 -8.11 0.56 -25.21
N LEU A 143 -8.27 1.82 -25.64
CA LEU A 143 -8.19 2.20 -27.06
C LEU A 143 -6.83 1.91 -27.68
N ARG A 144 -5.76 2.07 -26.91
CA ARG A 144 -4.41 1.67 -27.36
C ARG A 144 -4.27 0.16 -27.55
N PHE A 145 -4.84 -0.61 -26.66
CA PHE A 145 -4.80 -2.07 -26.75
C PHE A 145 -5.52 -2.57 -28.01
N VAL A 146 -6.66 -1.99 -28.35
CA VAL A 146 -7.45 -2.40 -29.52
C VAL A 146 -6.97 -1.79 -30.83
N SER A 147 -6.07 -0.80 -30.80
CA SER A 147 -5.51 -0.17 -32.01
C SER A 147 -4.94 -1.22 -32.98
N PRO A 148 -5.16 -1.10 -34.32
CA PRO A 148 -5.72 0.05 -35.04
C PRO A 148 -7.25 0.11 -35.12
N LYS A 149 -7.99 -0.77 -34.41
CA LYS A 149 -9.44 -0.81 -34.39
C LYS A 149 -10.02 0.46 -33.79
N GLU A 150 -11.02 1.05 -34.41
CA GLU A 150 -11.70 2.24 -33.89
C GLU A 150 -12.64 1.89 -32.72
N ALA A 151 -12.89 2.87 -31.84
CA ALA A 151 -13.73 2.68 -30.66
C ALA A 151 -15.14 2.18 -31.00
N GLU A 152 -15.71 2.65 -32.09
CA GLU A 152 -17.05 2.30 -32.56
C GLU A 152 -17.21 0.79 -32.90
N ASP A 153 -16.15 0.19 -33.43
CA ASP A 153 -16.15 -1.20 -33.89
C ASP A 153 -15.85 -2.21 -32.78
N CYS A 154 -15.46 -1.72 -31.59
CA CYS A 154 -15.12 -2.57 -30.46
C CYS A 154 -16.34 -3.33 -29.92
N THR A 155 -16.06 -4.55 -29.46
CA THR A 155 -17.04 -5.49 -28.92
C THR A 155 -16.72 -5.90 -27.49
N SER A 156 -17.58 -6.68 -26.87
CA SER A 156 -17.33 -7.28 -25.56
C SER A 156 -16.09 -8.19 -25.56
N ASP A 157 -15.80 -8.84 -26.70
CA ASP A 157 -14.65 -9.74 -26.83
C ASP A 157 -13.32 -8.97 -26.75
N ASP A 158 -13.25 -7.72 -27.23
CA ASP A 158 -12.07 -6.89 -27.14
C ASP A 158 -11.75 -6.55 -25.65
N LEU A 159 -12.78 -6.34 -24.83
CA LEU A 159 -12.59 -6.15 -23.40
C LEU A 159 -12.15 -7.45 -22.71
N THR A 160 -12.73 -8.58 -23.09
CA THR A 160 -12.33 -9.90 -22.62
C THR A 160 -10.86 -10.19 -22.97
N ARG A 161 -10.46 -9.95 -24.21
CA ARG A 161 -9.07 -10.08 -24.67
C ARG A 161 -8.12 -9.20 -23.85
N MET A 162 -8.46 -7.95 -23.59
CA MET A 162 -7.62 -7.08 -22.75
C MET A 162 -7.43 -7.65 -21.35
N ILE A 163 -8.46 -8.25 -20.77
CA ILE A 163 -8.36 -8.88 -19.44
C ILE A 163 -7.43 -10.09 -19.52
N GLU A 164 -7.60 -10.97 -20.50
CA GLU A 164 -6.85 -12.22 -20.64
C GLU A 164 -5.39 -12.00 -21.06
N GLU A 165 -5.14 -11.08 -22.00
CA GLU A 165 -3.82 -10.86 -22.57
C GLU A 165 -2.96 -9.84 -21.82
N VAL A 166 -3.59 -8.91 -21.07
CA VAL A 166 -2.86 -7.81 -20.39
C VAL A 166 -3.01 -7.86 -18.87
N ILE A 167 -4.25 -7.93 -18.39
CA ILE A 167 -4.52 -7.76 -16.94
C ILE A 167 -4.07 -9.01 -16.16
N LEU A 168 -4.48 -10.20 -16.61
CA LEU A 168 -4.15 -11.46 -15.93
C LEU A 168 -2.67 -11.81 -16.01
N PRO A 169 -1.99 -11.77 -17.19
CA PRO A 169 -0.57 -12.12 -17.27
C PRO A 169 0.33 -11.17 -16.49
N ARG A 170 -0.04 -9.88 -16.43
CA ARG A 170 0.68 -8.85 -15.65
C ARG A 170 0.32 -8.85 -14.17
N ARG A 171 -0.57 -9.74 -13.73
CA ARG A 171 -1.06 -9.84 -12.34
C ARG A 171 -1.53 -8.49 -11.77
N LEU A 172 -2.21 -7.67 -12.58
CA LEU A 172 -2.75 -6.40 -12.14
C LEU A 172 -3.84 -6.62 -11.08
N SER A 173 -4.04 -5.64 -10.20
CA SER A 173 -4.95 -5.78 -9.07
C SER A 173 -6.41 -5.97 -9.50
N HIS A 174 -7.21 -6.66 -8.68
CA HIS A 174 -8.65 -6.79 -8.88
C HIS A 174 -9.35 -5.42 -9.00
N SER A 175 -8.86 -4.41 -8.26
CA SER A 175 -9.37 -3.04 -8.36
C SER A 175 -9.11 -2.43 -9.73
N PHE A 176 -7.92 -2.66 -10.32
CA PHE A 176 -7.60 -2.21 -11.66
C PHE A 176 -8.53 -2.83 -12.70
N GLN A 177 -8.73 -4.16 -12.65
CA GLN A 177 -9.64 -4.87 -13.53
C GLN A 177 -11.08 -4.32 -13.42
N ASN A 178 -11.58 -4.13 -12.21
CA ASN A 178 -12.91 -3.59 -11.96
C ASN A 178 -13.06 -2.14 -12.46
N GLN A 179 -12.03 -1.31 -12.31
CA GLN A 179 -12.01 0.05 -12.85
C GLN A 179 -12.01 0.05 -14.38
N MET A 180 -11.21 -0.82 -15.01
CA MET A 180 -11.18 -0.99 -16.45
C MET A 180 -12.57 -1.35 -17.00
N ILE A 181 -13.17 -2.42 -16.46
CA ILE A 181 -14.52 -2.87 -16.87
C ILE A 181 -15.55 -1.74 -16.69
N SER A 182 -15.50 -1.05 -15.53
CA SER A 182 -16.46 0.02 -15.24
C SER A 182 -16.30 1.23 -16.17
N SER A 183 -15.05 1.62 -16.47
CA SER A 183 -14.75 2.72 -17.38
C SER A 183 -15.24 2.41 -18.80
N VAL A 184 -14.87 1.23 -19.34
CA VAL A 184 -15.27 0.82 -20.70
C VAL A 184 -16.79 0.72 -20.83
N LYS A 185 -17.46 0.04 -19.88
CA LYS A 185 -18.95 -0.04 -19.88
C LYS A 185 -19.58 1.34 -19.87
N LYS A 186 -19.08 2.26 -19.03
CA LYS A 186 -19.64 3.61 -18.93
C LYS A 186 -19.37 4.43 -20.20
N PHE A 187 -18.17 4.33 -20.78
CA PHE A 187 -17.83 4.99 -22.02
C PHE A 187 -18.78 4.58 -23.15
N TYR A 188 -18.94 3.28 -23.40
CA TYR A 188 -19.77 2.81 -24.49
C TYR A 188 -21.25 3.13 -24.28
N SER A 189 -21.76 3.06 -23.06
CA SER A 189 -23.13 3.44 -22.74
C SER A 189 -23.39 4.93 -22.94
N SER A 190 -22.42 5.81 -22.63
CA SER A 190 -22.58 7.26 -22.71
C SER A 190 -22.30 7.85 -24.09
N VAL A 191 -21.25 7.37 -24.76
CA VAL A 191 -20.80 7.93 -26.05
C VAL A 191 -21.46 7.26 -27.23
N TYR A 192 -21.58 5.93 -27.20
CA TYR A 192 -22.08 5.14 -28.30
C TYR A 192 -23.45 4.52 -28.08
N ARG A 193 -24.03 4.68 -26.88
CA ARG A 193 -25.31 4.04 -26.48
C ARG A 193 -25.29 2.52 -26.68
N LYS A 194 -24.12 1.91 -26.58
CA LYS A 194 -23.85 0.48 -26.79
C LYS A 194 -23.55 -0.20 -25.46
N VAL A 195 -24.02 -1.43 -25.29
CA VAL A 195 -23.69 -2.23 -24.11
C VAL A 195 -22.49 -3.09 -24.43
N ILE A 196 -21.39 -2.87 -23.71
CA ILE A 196 -20.23 -3.76 -23.70
C ILE A 196 -20.15 -4.42 -22.33
N ASP A 197 -20.24 -5.74 -22.30
CA ASP A 197 -20.13 -6.53 -21.09
C ASP A 197 -19.23 -7.75 -21.35
N PRO A 198 -18.16 -7.97 -20.56
CA PRO A 198 -17.31 -9.14 -20.70
C PRO A 198 -18.03 -10.49 -20.41
N GLY A 199 -19.34 -10.48 -20.22
CA GLY A 199 -20.28 -11.61 -20.19
C GLY A 199 -19.90 -12.79 -19.30
N SER A 200 -18.95 -13.60 -19.73
CA SER A 200 -18.49 -14.81 -19.04
C SER A 200 -17.48 -14.56 -17.92
N LEU A 201 -16.84 -13.38 -17.88
CA LEU A 201 -15.85 -13.07 -16.85
C LEU A 201 -16.53 -12.50 -15.62
N THR A 202 -16.63 -13.34 -14.61
CA THR A 202 -17.09 -12.92 -13.28
C THR A 202 -16.13 -11.86 -12.73
N ARG A 203 -16.68 -10.71 -12.31
CA ARG A 203 -15.87 -9.69 -11.62
C ARG A 203 -15.18 -10.33 -10.42
N PRO A 204 -13.84 -10.19 -10.29
CA PRO A 204 -13.15 -10.75 -9.15
C PRO A 204 -13.71 -10.14 -7.85
N ARG A 205 -14.10 -11.01 -6.93
CA ARG A 205 -14.57 -10.55 -5.62
C ARG A 205 -13.40 -10.01 -4.82
N PRO A 206 -13.51 -8.86 -4.17
CA PRO A 206 -12.46 -8.36 -3.30
C PRO A 206 -12.25 -9.36 -2.15
N ILE A 207 -11.01 -9.72 -1.92
CA ILE A 207 -10.64 -10.47 -0.72
C ILE A 207 -10.76 -9.51 0.45
N HIS A 208 -11.76 -9.69 1.31
CA HIS A 208 -11.90 -8.92 2.54
C HIS A 208 -10.78 -9.33 3.51
N ARG A 209 -9.69 -8.58 3.48
CA ARG A 209 -8.65 -8.68 4.51
C ARG A 209 -9.00 -7.70 5.63
N LEU A 210 -9.03 -8.18 6.86
CA LEU A 210 -9.14 -7.29 8.01
C LEU A 210 -7.93 -6.35 8.02
N PRO A 211 -8.14 -5.05 8.20
CA PRO A 211 -7.03 -4.10 8.30
C PRO A 211 -6.16 -4.44 9.52
N ASN A 212 -4.86 -4.22 9.40
CA ASN A 212 -3.97 -4.28 10.57
C ASN A 212 -4.31 -3.11 11.49
N VAL A 213 -4.86 -3.42 12.65
CA VAL A 213 -5.21 -2.41 13.66
C VAL A 213 -4.02 -2.24 14.59
N LEU A 214 -3.58 -1.00 14.78
CA LEU A 214 -2.57 -0.64 15.76
C LEU A 214 -3.21 -0.50 17.15
N SER A 215 -2.51 -0.95 18.18
CA SER A 215 -2.88 -0.68 19.57
C SER A 215 -2.72 0.81 19.92
N LYS A 216 -3.42 1.26 20.95
CA LYS A 216 -3.28 2.65 21.44
C LYS A 216 -1.84 3.02 21.80
N ASP A 217 -1.08 2.06 22.33
CA ASP A 217 0.31 2.31 22.73
C ASP A 217 1.24 2.39 21.51
N GLU A 218 1.03 1.58 20.47
CA GLU A 218 1.74 1.70 19.19
C GLU A 218 1.47 3.06 18.53
N VAL A 219 0.22 3.53 18.54
CA VAL A 219 -0.11 4.86 18.01
C VAL A 219 0.59 5.97 18.80
N LYS A 220 0.59 5.91 20.14
CA LYS A 220 1.32 6.87 20.97
C LYS A 220 2.82 6.89 20.66
N LEU A 221 3.42 5.71 20.47
CA LEU A 221 4.84 5.60 20.11
C LEU A 221 5.12 6.24 18.75
N ILE A 222 4.26 6.02 17.76
CA ILE A 222 4.39 6.62 16.43
C ILE A 222 4.31 8.15 16.50
N ILE A 223 3.31 8.69 17.20
CA ILE A 223 3.11 10.13 17.34
C ILE A 223 4.29 10.78 18.07
N ASN A 224 4.76 10.16 19.16
CA ASN A 224 5.84 10.69 20.00
C ASN A 224 7.23 10.55 19.34
N ALA A 225 7.41 9.65 18.39
CA ALA A 225 8.65 9.50 17.61
C ALA A 225 8.89 10.65 16.64
N LEU A 226 7.86 11.46 16.34
CA LEU A 226 7.98 12.56 15.42
C LEU A 226 8.65 13.78 16.07
N THR A 227 9.76 14.21 15.51
CA THR A 227 10.47 15.42 15.93
C THR A 227 9.82 16.71 15.42
N ASN A 228 9.20 16.64 14.23
CA ASN A 228 8.52 17.76 13.62
C ASN A 228 7.12 17.95 14.24
N GLU A 229 6.91 19.07 14.90
CA GLU A 229 5.65 19.38 15.59
C GLU A 229 4.44 19.42 14.66
N LYS A 230 4.58 19.99 13.47
CA LYS A 230 3.52 20.01 12.45
C LYS A 230 3.06 18.59 12.09
N HIS A 231 4.00 17.69 11.85
CA HIS A 231 3.66 16.30 11.52
C HIS A 231 3.01 15.58 12.71
N ARG A 232 3.48 15.86 13.92
CA ARG A 232 2.89 15.30 15.15
C ARG A 232 1.45 15.74 15.33
N VAL A 233 1.16 17.04 15.15
CA VAL A 233 -0.21 17.58 15.21
C VAL A 233 -1.10 16.97 14.13
N MET A 234 -0.60 16.87 12.89
CA MET A 234 -1.34 16.28 11.77
C MET A 234 -1.74 14.83 12.05
N LEU A 235 -0.81 13.99 12.54
CA LEU A 235 -1.13 12.59 12.89
C LEU A 235 -2.05 12.49 14.11
N SER A 236 -1.90 13.38 15.09
CA SER A 236 -2.80 13.45 16.24
C SER A 236 -4.22 13.79 15.82
N LEU A 237 -4.42 14.73 14.89
CA LEU A 237 -5.73 15.08 14.36
C LEU A 237 -6.36 13.91 13.57
N ILE A 238 -5.56 13.24 12.71
CA ILE A 238 -6.03 12.05 11.98
C ILE A 238 -6.54 11.00 12.97
N TYR A 239 -5.76 10.73 14.03
CA TYR A 239 -6.10 9.71 15.00
C TYR A 239 -7.31 10.08 15.88
N ALA A 240 -7.33 11.32 16.36
CA ALA A 240 -8.37 11.79 17.28
C ALA A 240 -9.72 12.02 16.61
N CYS A 241 -9.71 12.57 15.38
CA CYS A 241 -10.91 12.96 14.65
C CYS A 241 -11.29 12.00 13.50
N GLY A 242 -10.46 10.99 13.21
CA GLY A 242 -10.70 10.05 12.11
C GLY A 242 -10.61 10.67 10.73
N LEU A 243 -9.85 11.76 10.57
CA LEU A 243 -9.75 12.51 9.32
C LEU A 243 -9.15 11.68 8.18
N ARG A 244 -9.71 11.81 6.97
CA ARG A 244 -9.05 11.37 5.77
C ARG A 244 -7.88 12.30 5.42
N ARG A 245 -6.88 11.80 4.72
CA ARG A 245 -5.73 12.62 4.30
C ARG A 245 -6.14 13.89 3.55
N SER A 246 -7.12 13.81 2.67
CA SER A 246 -7.63 14.95 1.90
C SER A 246 -8.30 15.99 2.78
N GLU A 247 -9.09 15.56 3.76
CA GLU A 247 -9.76 16.42 4.73
C GLU A 247 -8.72 17.18 5.58
N LEU A 248 -7.71 16.45 6.11
CA LEU A 248 -6.62 17.08 6.85
C LEU A 248 -5.88 18.16 6.04
N LEU A 249 -5.60 17.90 4.76
CA LEU A 249 -4.85 18.84 3.90
C LEU A 249 -5.66 20.09 3.50
N GLN A 250 -6.98 20.03 3.61
CA GLN A 250 -7.88 21.15 3.30
C GLN A 250 -8.22 21.97 4.55
N LEU A 251 -7.89 21.51 5.75
CA LEU A 251 -8.16 22.25 6.99
C LEU A 251 -7.49 23.60 7.02
N VAL A 252 -8.26 24.59 7.36
CA VAL A 252 -7.81 25.97 7.63
C VAL A 252 -8.08 26.36 9.08
N PRO A 253 -7.37 27.36 9.63
CA PRO A 253 -7.55 27.76 11.04
C PRO A 253 -8.98 28.16 11.42
N SER A 254 -9.78 28.64 10.46
CA SER A 254 -11.19 28.98 10.66
C SER A 254 -12.11 27.78 10.91
N ASP A 255 -11.65 26.55 10.57
CA ASP A 255 -12.41 25.33 10.79
C ASP A 255 -12.36 24.85 12.25
N VAL A 256 -11.45 25.46 13.05
CA VAL A 256 -11.29 25.18 14.48
C VAL A 256 -12.15 26.12 15.31
N GLU A 257 -13.27 25.65 15.79
CA GLU A 257 -14.16 26.41 16.68
C GLU A 257 -13.82 26.14 18.16
N ARG A 258 -12.96 27.01 18.71
CA ARG A 258 -12.42 26.84 20.07
C ARG A 258 -13.51 26.92 21.15
N SER A 259 -14.53 27.75 20.96
CA SER A 259 -15.60 27.95 21.95
C SER A 259 -16.44 26.70 22.18
N ARG A 260 -16.53 25.83 21.18
CA ARG A 260 -17.32 24.60 21.23
C ARG A 260 -16.46 23.34 21.14
N ASN A 261 -15.13 23.46 21.09
CA ASN A 261 -14.20 22.35 20.85
C ASN A 261 -14.58 21.50 19.62
N LEU A 262 -14.98 22.16 18.53
CA LEU A 262 -15.38 21.51 17.29
C LEU A 262 -14.35 21.74 16.17
N LEU A 263 -14.20 20.74 15.32
CA LEU A 263 -13.51 20.82 14.07
C LEU A 263 -14.53 20.61 12.94
N ARG A 264 -14.66 21.61 12.05
CA ARG A 264 -15.51 21.51 10.85
C ARG A 264 -14.73 20.83 9.74
N ILE A 265 -15.35 19.88 9.05
CA ILE A 265 -14.75 19.09 7.96
C ILE A 265 -15.60 19.27 6.70
#